data_b4de1adbb49876a126d5a8bf1c40d10a
#
_entry.id   b4de1adbb49876a126d5a8bf1c40d10a
#
_cell.length_a   1.000
_cell.length_b   1.000
_cell.length_c   1.000
_cell.angle_alpha   90.00
_cell.angle_beta   90.00
_cell.angle_gamma   90.00
#
_symmetry.space_group_name_H-M   'P 1'
#
loop_
_entity.id
_entity.type
_entity.pdbx_description
1 polymer ?
#
loop_
_entity_poly.entity_id
_entity_poly.type
_entity_poly.pdbx_seq_one_letter_code
_entity_poly.pdbx_strand_id
1 'polypeptide(L)'
;MTERTKNGSGRPKLAAGYEIISIAERPELADAAAEWFGSKWGIPKEAYVESMAECISHENERGAEKIGVPQWFAVLRDGEIIAGIGVIANDFHNRPDLAPNVCAVYVEKEHRRRGIAGAMLAHVCEKMHEFGTDTLYLLTDHTGFYERYGWRYLCPVQGDGEEKPARIYVFDRKERQNGESSANS
;
A
#
# COMPACT_ATOMS: atom_id res chain seq x y z
N MET A 1 -4.76 17.73 -32.84
CA MET A 1 -5.04 18.59 -31.66
C MET A 1 -6.06 17.87 -30.80
N THR A 2 -5.60 17.16 -29.78
CA THR A 2 -6.47 16.46 -28.84
C THR A 2 -6.31 17.15 -27.49
N GLU A 3 -7.36 17.82 -27.08
CA GLU A 3 -7.45 18.54 -25.81
C GLU A 3 -7.24 17.59 -24.63
N ARG A 4 -6.24 17.90 -23.84
CA ARG A 4 -6.06 17.35 -22.50
C ARG A 4 -7.00 18.09 -21.57
N THR A 5 -8.15 17.53 -21.30
CA THR A 5 -9.04 17.97 -20.23
C THR A 5 -8.34 17.79 -18.89
N LYS A 6 -7.83 18.89 -18.34
CA LYS A 6 -7.55 19.04 -16.92
C LYS A 6 -8.87 19.24 -16.23
N ASN A 7 -9.32 18.26 -15.47
CA ASN A 7 -10.38 18.47 -14.49
C ASN A 7 -10.24 17.50 -13.32
N GLY A 8 -10.16 18.08 -12.13
CA GLY A 8 -10.64 17.53 -10.89
C GLY A 8 -9.63 16.66 -10.14
N SER A 9 -9.58 16.84 -8.85
CA SER A 9 -9.04 15.97 -7.79
C SER A 9 -9.57 14.52 -7.88
N GLY A 10 -9.37 13.87 -9.00
CA GLY A 10 -9.80 12.50 -9.27
C GLY A 10 -8.77 11.53 -8.70
N ARG A 11 -9.15 10.77 -7.66
CA ARG A 11 -8.43 9.59 -7.21
C ARG A 11 -8.12 8.71 -8.42
N PRO A 12 -6.91 8.11 -8.51
CA PRO A 12 -6.63 7.14 -9.56
C PRO A 12 -7.63 5.97 -9.43
N LYS A 13 -8.51 5.84 -10.41
CA LYS A 13 -9.48 4.75 -10.46
C LYS A 13 -8.90 3.59 -11.26
N LEU A 14 -9.17 2.37 -10.81
CA LEU A 14 -8.89 1.19 -11.60
C LEU A 14 -9.69 1.20 -12.91
N ALA A 15 -9.07 0.72 -13.97
CA ALA A 15 -9.78 0.46 -15.22
C ALA A 15 -10.85 -0.63 -15.03
N ALA A 16 -11.82 -0.68 -15.92
CA ALA A 16 -12.87 -1.71 -15.91
C ALA A 16 -12.28 -3.12 -15.92
N GLY A 17 -12.87 -4.03 -15.16
CA GLY A 17 -12.44 -5.42 -15.02
C GLY A 17 -11.33 -5.67 -14.00
N TYR A 18 -10.87 -4.65 -13.28
CA TYR A 18 -9.99 -4.80 -12.13
C TYR A 18 -10.75 -4.46 -10.85
N GLU A 19 -10.51 -5.23 -9.81
CA GLU A 19 -11.13 -5.06 -8.48
C GLU A 19 -10.05 -5.05 -7.39
N ILE A 20 -10.05 -4.04 -6.50
CA ILE A 20 -9.26 -4.10 -5.26
C ILE A 20 -10.11 -4.76 -4.20
N ILE A 21 -9.57 -5.78 -3.56
CA ILE A 21 -10.20 -6.49 -2.44
C ILE A 21 -9.34 -6.41 -1.19
N SER A 22 -9.98 -6.39 -0.03
CA SER A 22 -9.32 -6.63 1.25
C SER A 22 -9.27 -8.13 1.53
N ILE A 23 -8.11 -8.64 1.96
CA ILE A 23 -7.99 -10.04 2.37
C ILE A 23 -8.82 -10.30 3.63
N ALA A 24 -8.98 -9.31 4.50
CA ALA A 24 -9.85 -9.44 5.68
C ALA A 24 -11.34 -9.61 5.31
N GLU A 25 -11.80 -8.95 4.24
CA GLU A 25 -13.16 -9.07 3.72
C GLU A 25 -13.37 -10.31 2.82
N ARG A 26 -12.28 -10.88 2.31
CA ARG A 26 -12.25 -12.05 1.42
C ARG A 26 -11.28 -13.13 1.93
N PRO A 27 -11.51 -13.66 3.17
CA PRO A 27 -10.57 -14.57 3.83
C PRO A 27 -10.32 -15.88 3.08
N GLU A 28 -11.22 -16.29 2.21
CA GLU A 28 -11.06 -17.46 1.33
C GLU A 28 -9.89 -17.29 0.33
N LEU A 29 -9.44 -16.07 0.09
CA LEU A 29 -8.30 -15.77 -0.81
C LEU A 29 -6.96 -15.69 -0.06
N ALA A 30 -6.94 -15.77 1.27
CA ALA A 30 -5.74 -15.54 2.07
C ALA A 30 -4.60 -16.51 1.72
N ASP A 31 -4.89 -17.80 1.56
CA ASP A 31 -3.87 -18.80 1.22
C ASP A 31 -3.27 -18.56 -0.17
N ALA A 32 -4.10 -18.28 -1.17
CA ALA A 32 -3.66 -17.95 -2.51
C ALA A 32 -2.88 -16.62 -2.56
N ALA A 33 -3.30 -15.63 -1.80
CA ALA A 33 -2.60 -14.36 -1.67
C ALA A 33 -1.23 -14.54 -1.00
N ALA A 34 -1.15 -15.29 0.09
CA ALA A 34 0.11 -15.59 0.79
C ALA A 34 1.12 -16.28 -0.14
N GLU A 35 0.68 -17.26 -0.93
CA GLU A 35 1.50 -17.92 -1.94
C GLU A 35 1.96 -16.92 -3.02
N TRP A 36 1.03 -16.10 -3.53
CA TRP A 36 1.34 -15.10 -4.55
C TRP A 36 2.38 -14.10 -4.05
N PHE A 37 2.20 -13.51 -2.86
CA PHE A 37 3.17 -12.57 -2.27
C PHE A 37 4.53 -13.24 -2.01
N GLY A 38 4.55 -14.46 -1.46
CA GLY A 38 5.77 -15.23 -1.24
C GLY A 38 6.58 -15.42 -2.52
N SER A 39 5.90 -15.72 -3.62
CA SER A 39 6.53 -15.88 -4.94
C SER A 39 7.17 -14.60 -5.50
N LYS A 40 6.73 -13.41 -5.03
CA LYS A 40 7.26 -12.11 -5.52
C LYS A 40 8.46 -11.63 -4.73
N TRP A 41 8.51 -11.90 -3.44
CA TRP A 41 9.48 -11.29 -2.52
C TRP A 41 10.45 -12.30 -1.91
N GLY A 42 10.28 -13.59 -2.18
CA GLY A 42 11.14 -14.64 -1.62
C GLY A 42 10.99 -14.83 -0.10
N ILE A 43 9.93 -14.27 0.49
CA ILE A 43 9.56 -14.46 1.89
C ILE A 43 8.72 -15.74 1.98
N PRO A 44 8.95 -16.61 2.97
CA PRO A 44 8.17 -17.82 3.14
C PRO A 44 6.66 -17.54 3.20
N LYS A 45 5.86 -18.37 2.51
CA LYS A 45 4.39 -18.28 2.50
C LYS A 45 3.79 -18.20 3.90
N GLU A 46 4.37 -18.95 4.84
CA GLU A 46 3.91 -19.04 6.22
C GLU A 46 3.88 -17.68 6.93
N ALA A 47 4.87 -16.81 6.66
CA ALA A 47 4.91 -15.47 7.23
C ALA A 47 3.75 -14.59 6.73
N TYR A 48 3.38 -14.74 5.46
CA TYR A 48 2.20 -14.06 4.92
C TYR A 48 0.90 -14.64 5.47
N VAL A 49 0.81 -15.97 5.63
CA VAL A 49 -0.36 -16.65 6.23
C VAL A 49 -0.61 -16.14 7.64
N GLU A 50 0.43 -16.05 8.48
CA GLU A 50 0.34 -15.54 9.85
C GLU A 50 -0.14 -14.08 9.86
N SER A 51 0.48 -13.22 9.07
CA SER A 51 0.11 -11.80 8.98
C SER A 51 -1.30 -11.57 8.43
N MET A 52 -1.73 -12.38 7.45
CA MET A 52 -3.10 -12.31 6.92
C MET A 52 -4.13 -12.87 7.90
N ALA A 53 -3.79 -13.88 8.67
CA ALA A 53 -4.66 -14.39 9.74
C ALA A 53 -4.89 -13.35 10.83
N GLU A 54 -3.86 -12.60 11.21
CA GLU A 54 -3.97 -11.45 12.11
C GLU A 54 -4.88 -10.36 11.52
N CYS A 55 -4.68 -9.99 10.26
CA CYS A 55 -5.53 -9.04 9.54
C CYS A 55 -7.01 -9.46 9.56
N ILE A 56 -7.31 -10.73 9.32
CA ILE A 56 -8.68 -11.28 9.34
C ILE A 56 -9.26 -11.26 10.75
N SER A 57 -8.47 -11.58 11.78
CA SER A 57 -8.96 -11.56 13.17
C SER A 57 -9.33 -10.16 13.62
N HIS A 58 -8.54 -9.16 13.27
CA HIS A 58 -8.84 -7.75 13.55
C HIS A 58 -10.15 -7.28 12.90
N GLU A 59 -10.49 -7.77 11.72
CA GLU A 59 -11.77 -7.46 11.08
C GLU A 59 -12.95 -8.04 11.87
N ASN A 60 -12.81 -9.25 12.40
CA ASN A 60 -13.87 -9.92 13.15
C ASN A 60 -14.09 -9.34 14.56
N GLU A 61 -13.06 -8.73 15.14
CA GLU A 61 -13.10 -8.13 16.48
C GLU A 61 -13.61 -6.67 16.49
N ARG A 62 -14.09 -6.14 15.36
CA ARG A 62 -14.59 -4.78 15.21
C ARG A 62 -15.77 -4.44 16.14
N GLY A 63 -15.44 -4.18 17.41
CA GLY A 63 -16.42 -3.73 18.41
C GLY A 63 -16.02 -2.45 19.17
N ALA A 64 -14.73 -2.14 19.34
CA ALA A 64 -14.29 -1.04 20.21
C ALA A 64 -13.03 -0.28 19.78
N GLU A 65 -12.05 -0.91 19.14
CA GLU A 65 -10.82 -0.23 18.68
C GLU A 65 -10.51 -0.62 17.23
N LYS A 66 -10.32 0.41 16.39
CA LYS A 66 -9.89 0.21 15.00
C LYS A 66 -8.41 -0.15 14.99
N ILE A 67 -8.10 -1.43 14.89
CA ILE A 67 -6.72 -1.91 14.74
C ILE A 67 -6.34 -1.73 13.26
N GLY A 68 -5.38 -0.82 13.01
CA GLY A 68 -5.04 -0.38 11.66
C GLY A 68 -4.08 -1.31 10.90
N VAL A 69 -3.34 -2.19 11.58
CA VAL A 69 -2.31 -3.07 10.97
C VAL A 69 -2.27 -4.42 11.65
N PRO A 70 -1.90 -5.50 10.92
CA PRO A 70 -1.60 -5.53 9.48
C PRO A 70 -2.83 -5.40 8.60
N GLN A 71 -2.65 -4.90 7.36
CA GLN A 71 -3.68 -4.88 6.32
C GLN A 71 -3.11 -5.44 5.02
N TRP A 72 -3.89 -6.25 4.32
CA TRP A 72 -3.49 -6.85 3.05
C TRP A 72 -4.57 -6.66 2.00
N PHE A 73 -4.16 -6.21 0.83
CA PHE A 73 -5.03 -5.97 -0.32
C PHE A 73 -4.48 -6.64 -1.56
N ALA A 74 -5.36 -7.16 -2.37
CA ALA A 74 -5.04 -7.69 -3.69
C ALA A 74 -5.87 -7.01 -4.77
N VAL A 75 -5.36 -6.99 -6.00
CA VAL A 75 -6.13 -6.62 -7.17
C VAL A 75 -6.40 -7.86 -7.98
N LEU A 76 -7.68 -8.09 -8.24
CA LEU A 76 -8.15 -9.20 -9.04
C LEU A 76 -8.43 -8.77 -10.48
N ARG A 77 -8.15 -9.66 -11.43
CA ARG A 77 -8.61 -9.62 -12.81
C ARG A 77 -9.06 -11.00 -13.22
N ASP A 78 -10.31 -11.14 -13.64
CA ASP A 78 -10.89 -12.43 -14.06
C ASP A 78 -10.73 -13.55 -13.00
N GLY A 79 -10.75 -13.17 -11.70
CA GLY A 79 -10.58 -14.04 -10.53
C GLY A 79 -9.14 -14.34 -10.13
N GLU A 80 -8.14 -13.87 -10.88
CA GLU A 80 -6.73 -14.06 -10.59
C GLU A 80 -6.13 -12.85 -9.86
N ILE A 81 -5.21 -13.07 -8.93
CA ILE A 81 -4.44 -12.02 -8.27
C ILE A 81 -3.36 -11.52 -9.22
N ILE A 82 -3.44 -10.25 -9.60
CA ILE A 82 -2.50 -9.62 -10.53
C ILE A 82 -1.67 -8.48 -9.91
N ALA A 83 -2.04 -8.04 -8.73
CA ALA A 83 -1.29 -7.05 -7.97
C ALA A 83 -1.61 -7.17 -6.48
N GLY A 84 -0.74 -6.61 -5.64
CA GLY A 84 -0.98 -6.62 -4.21
C GLY A 84 -0.16 -5.55 -3.48
N ILE A 85 -0.58 -5.27 -2.24
CA ILE A 85 -0.01 -4.28 -1.35
C ILE A 85 -0.35 -4.64 0.09
N GLY A 86 0.60 -4.45 1.01
CA GLY A 86 0.38 -4.63 2.43
C GLY A 86 0.65 -3.36 3.23
N VAL A 87 0.15 -3.33 4.47
CA VAL A 87 0.53 -2.36 5.49
C VAL A 87 0.82 -3.13 6.77
N ILE A 88 2.02 -2.97 7.30
CA ILE A 88 2.50 -3.64 8.52
C ILE A 88 3.11 -2.63 9.49
N ALA A 89 3.35 -3.05 10.71
CA ALA A 89 3.90 -2.17 11.73
C ALA A 89 5.32 -1.69 11.39
N ASN A 90 6.19 -2.59 10.91
CA ASN A 90 7.56 -2.25 10.52
C ASN A 90 8.02 -3.18 9.37
N ASP A 91 8.53 -2.58 8.29
CA ASP A 91 9.06 -3.27 7.11
C ASP A 91 10.57 -3.53 7.25
N PHE A 92 10.96 -4.22 8.34
CA PHE A 92 12.31 -4.70 8.63
C PHE A 92 13.40 -3.63 8.60
N HIS A 93 13.20 -2.52 9.35
CA HIS A 93 14.21 -1.48 9.47
C HIS A 93 14.37 -0.98 10.93
N ASN A 94 15.50 -0.32 11.20
CA ASN A 94 15.93 0.11 12.52
C ASN A 94 15.24 1.38 13.07
N ARG A 95 14.15 1.86 12.44
CA ARG A 95 13.40 3.05 12.84
C ARG A 95 11.93 2.70 13.15
N PRO A 96 11.66 2.06 14.30
CA PRO A 96 10.29 1.67 14.68
C PRO A 96 9.35 2.86 14.91
N ASP A 97 9.90 4.07 15.05
CA ASP A 97 9.14 5.33 15.13
C ASP A 97 8.55 5.75 13.75
N LEU A 98 9.06 5.20 12.63
CA LEU A 98 8.55 5.46 11.28
C LEU A 98 7.58 4.34 10.86
N ALA A 99 6.42 4.31 11.52
CA ALA A 99 5.39 3.28 11.39
C ALA A 99 3.99 3.92 11.22
N PRO A 100 3.02 3.22 10.60
CA PRO A 100 3.14 1.93 9.93
C PRO A 100 3.73 2.03 8.52
N ASN A 101 4.18 0.89 7.98
CA ASN A 101 4.82 0.81 6.67
C ASN A 101 3.93 0.17 5.62
N VAL A 102 3.82 0.82 4.47
CA VAL A 102 3.32 0.19 3.24
C VAL A 102 4.43 -0.68 2.67
N CYS A 103 4.12 -1.94 2.39
CA CYS A 103 5.08 -2.94 1.93
C CYS A 103 4.54 -3.79 0.77
N ALA A 104 5.39 -4.60 0.20
CA ALA A 104 5.07 -5.63 -0.78
C ALA A 104 4.25 -5.12 -1.99
N VAL A 105 4.49 -3.89 -2.44
CA VAL A 105 3.81 -3.29 -3.59
C VAL A 105 4.28 -3.96 -4.88
N TYR A 106 3.41 -4.76 -5.50
CA TYR A 106 3.75 -5.46 -6.74
C TYR A 106 2.58 -5.44 -7.73
N VAL A 107 2.89 -5.32 -9.02
CA VAL A 107 1.95 -5.46 -10.13
C VAL A 107 2.57 -6.39 -11.17
N GLU A 108 1.84 -7.40 -11.61
CA GLU A 108 2.27 -8.33 -12.65
C GLU A 108 2.66 -7.56 -13.93
N LYS A 109 3.69 -8.04 -14.62
CA LYS A 109 4.33 -7.32 -15.74
C LYS A 109 3.33 -6.95 -16.84
N GLU A 110 2.41 -7.86 -17.13
CA GLU A 110 1.39 -7.74 -18.18
C GLU A 110 0.32 -6.70 -17.85
N HIS A 111 0.21 -6.34 -16.55
CA HIS A 111 -0.77 -5.38 -16.03
C HIS A 111 -0.16 -4.02 -15.66
N ARG A 112 1.15 -3.84 -15.84
CA ARG A 112 1.83 -2.56 -15.54
C ARG A 112 1.41 -1.43 -16.49
N ARG A 113 1.71 -0.19 -16.10
CA ARG A 113 1.40 1.04 -16.84
C ARG A 113 -0.10 1.29 -17.07
N ARG A 114 -0.96 0.67 -16.26
CA ARG A 114 -2.42 0.83 -16.25
C ARG A 114 -2.94 1.61 -15.03
N GLY A 115 -2.05 2.26 -14.25
CA GLY A 115 -2.43 3.03 -13.06
C GLY A 115 -2.72 2.19 -11.81
N ILE A 116 -2.53 0.86 -11.85
CA ILE A 116 -2.90 -0.06 -10.76
C ILE A 116 -2.14 0.25 -9.47
N ALA A 117 -0.82 0.44 -9.53
CA ALA A 117 -0.03 0.78 -8.35
C ALA A 117 -0.50 2.09 -7.68
N GLY A 118 -0.79 3.13 -8.48
CA GLY A 118 -1.33 4.39 -7.97
C GLY A 118 -2.71 4.23 -7.33
N ALA A 119 -3.57 3.39 -7.92
CA ALA A 119 -4.88 3.09 -7.34
C ALA A 119 -4.77 2.33 -6.01
N MET A 120 -3.87 1.34 -5.91
CA MET A 120 -3.59 0.63 -4.66
C MET A 120 -3.05 1.57 -3.57
N LEU A 121 -2.08 2.42 -3.89
CA LEU A 121 -1.53 3.40 -2.94
C LEU A 121 -2.61 4.36 -2.43
N ALA A 122 -3.45 4.88 -3.32
CA ALA A 122 -4.56 5.75 -2.94
C ALA A 122 -5.58 5.02 -2.06
N HIS A 123 -5.89 3.76 -2.40
CA HIS A 123 -6.81 2.93 -1.62
C HIS A 123 -6.29 2.67 -0.21
N VAL A 124 -5.03 2.30 -0.07
CA VAL A 124 -4.38 2.07 1.23
C VAL A 124 -4.37 3.34 2.08
N CYS A 125 -3.98 4.49 1.52
CA CYS A 125 -4.01 5.76 2.25
C CYS A 125 -5.41 6.11 2.75
N GLU A 126 -6.45 5.81 1.99
CA GLU A 126 -7.84 6.03 2.40
C GLU A 126 -8.28 5.07 3.50
N LYS A 127 -8.02 3.76 3.33
CA LYS A 127 -8.36 2.75 4.33
C LYS A 127 -7.66 2.99 5.65
N MET A 128 -6.38 3.35 5.62
CA MET A 128 -5.64 3.67 6.84
C MET A 128 -6.15 4.94 7.52
N HIS A 129 -6.61 5.93 6.74
CA HIS A 129 -7.30 7.10 7.30
C HIS A 129 -8.62 6.71 7.98
N GLU A 130 -9.42 5.82 7.39
CA GLU A 130 -10.63 5.28 8.03
C GLU A 130 -10.33 4.60 9.38
N PHE A 131 -9.14 4.02 9.54
CA PHE A 131 -8.62 3.47 10.80
C PHE A 131 -7.95 4.51 11.71
N GLY A 132 -7.97 5.80 11.33
CA GLY A 132 -7.41 6.89 12.14
C GLY A 132 -5.90 7.13 11.92
N THR A 133 -5.30 6.54 10.90
CA THR A 133 -3.87 6.70 10.57
C THR A 133 -3.71 7.59 9.34
N ASP A 134 -3.19 8.81 9.54
CA ASP A 134 -3.00 9.81 8.48
C ASP A 134 -1.59 9.80 7.88
N THR A 135 -0.62 9.23 8.59
CA THR A 135 0.78 9.18 8.18
C THR A 135 1.22 7.75 7.95
N LEU A 136 1.80 7.50 6.78
CA LEU A 136 2.31 6.20 6.35
C LEU A 136 3.73 6.34 5.85
N TYR A 137 4.49 5.26 5.97
CA TYR A 137 5.87 5.19 5.50
C TYR A 137 6.04 4.03 4.52
N LEU A 138 7.07 4.05 3.69
CA LEU A 138 7.47 2.91 2.85
C LEU A 138 8.96 2.94 2.55
N LEU A 139 9.56 1.76 2.41
CA LEU A 139 10.94 1.58 1.95
C LEU A 139 10.95 1.35 0.44
N THR A 140 11.90 1.96 -0.26
CA THR A 140 12.08 1.74 -1.69
C THR A 140 13.41 2.24 -2.22
N ASP A 141 13.92 1.57 -3.24
CA ASP A 141 15.05 2.04 -4.05
C ASP A 141 14.61 2.88 -5.25
N HIS A 142 13.29 2.92 -5.51
CA HIS A 142 12.75 3.72 -6.61
C HIS A 142 12.75 5.22 -6.28
N THR A 143 13.23 6.03 -7.22
CA THR A 143 13.14 7.48 -7.17
C THR A 143 12.19 7.99 -8.26
N GLY A 144 11.37 8.99 -7.95
CA GLY A 144 10.42 9.59 -8.90
C GLY A 144 9.16 8.76 -9.17
N PHE A 145 9.00 7.60 -8.54
CA PHE A 145 7.79 6.78 -8.68
C PHE A 145 6.73 7.18 -7.67
N TYR A 146 7.04 7.10 -6.40
CA TYR A 146 6.10 7.35 -5.31
C TYR A 146 5.75 8.83 -5.15
N GLU A 147 6.67 9.72 -5.52
CA GLU A 147 6.44 11.16 -5.51
C GLU A 147 5.25 11.58 -6.39
N ARG A 148 4.98 10.85 -7.48
CA ARG A 148 3.81 11.06 -8.35
C ARG A 148 2.48 10.83 -7.65
N TYR A 149 2.50 10.11 -6.54
CA TYR A 149 1.34 9.74 -5.73
C TYR A 149 1.28 10.50 -4.39
N GLY A 150 2.13 11.52 -4.23
CA GLY A 150 2.12 12.40 -3.06
C GLY A 150 2.99 11.93 -1.90
N TRP A 151 3.83 10.90 -2.13
CA TRP A 151 4.86 10.48 -1.19
C TRP A 151 6.10 11.36 -1.34
N ARG A 152 6.82 11.63 -0.26
CA ARG A 152 8.08 12.36 -0.30
C ARG A 152 9.20 11.58 0.39
N TYR A 153 10.41 11.69 -0.12
CA TYR A 153 11.59 11.16 0.55
C TYR A 153 11.76 11.82 1.93
N LEU A 154 12.01 11.01 2.94
CA LEU A 154 12.20 11.47 4.32
C LEU A 154 13.68 11.40 4.74
N CYS A 155 14.25 10.21 4.78
CA CYS A 155 15.63 9.98 5.21
C CYS A 155 16.12 8.58 4.79
N PRO A 156 17.43 8.28 4.92
CA PRO A 156 17.92 6.91 4.85
C PRO A 156 17.58 6.16 6.14
N VAL A 157 17.35 4.85 6.03
CA VAL A 157 17.19 3.93 7.17
C VAL A 157 18.02 2.67 6.91
N GLN A 158 18.42 1.98 7.98
CA GLN A 158 19.11 0.71 7.85
C GLN A 158 18.08 -0.42 7.84
N GLY A 159 17.98 -1.13 6.73
CA GLY A 159 17.22 -2.37 6.64
C GLY A 159 17.92 -3.53 7.35
N ASP A 160 17.13 -4.46 7.88
CA ASP A 160 17.65 -5.63 8.58
C ASP A 160 18.40 -6.55 7.60
N GLY A 161 19.69 -6.78 7.87
CA GLY A 161 20.54 -7.61 7.01
C GLY A 161 21.03 -6.95 5.72
N GLU A 162 20.67 -5.69 5.47
CA GLU A 162 21.10 -4.96 4.30
C GLU A 162 22.49 -4.29 4.52
N GLU A 163 23.36 -4.34 3.51
CA GLU A 163 24.67 -3.68 3.58
C GLU A 163 24.57 -2.16 3.40
N LYS A 164 23.57 -1.69 2.69
CA LYS A 164 23.39 -0.28 2.35
C LYS A 164 22.09 0.26 2.93
N PRO A 165 22.07 1.55 3.34
CA PRO A 165 20.85 2.18 3.78
C PRO A 165 19.79 2.20 2.67
N ALA A 166 18.56 1.83 3.02
CA ALA A 166 17.40 1.99 2.17
C ALA A 166 16.83 3.41 2.28
N ARG A 167 16.00 3.79 1.31
CA ARG A 167 15.31 5.08 1.30
C ARG A 167 13.92 4.89 1.90
N ILE A 168 13.58 5.67 2.94
CA ILE A 168 12.21 5.70 3.45
C ILE A 168 11.48 6.94 2.94
N TYR A 169 10.26 6.73 2.52
CA TYR A 169 9.33 7.77 2.08
C TYR A 169 8.18 7.89 3.05
N VAL A 170 7.59 9.07 3.11
CA VAL A 170 6.43 9.37 3.94
C VAL A 170 5.29 9.92 3.11
N PHE A 171 4.08 9.48 3.42
CA PHE A 171 2.83 10.10 3.00
C PHE A 171 2.16 10.69 4.24
N ASP A 172 1.85 11.99 4.21
CA ASP A 172 1.09 12.67 5.26
C ASP A 172 -0.13 13.34 4.65
N ARG A 173 -1.30 12.87 5.05
CA ARG A 173 -2.58 13.35 4.52
C ARG A 173 -2.84 14.82 4.85
N LYS A 174 -2.44 15.28 6.04
CA LYS A 174 -2.67 16.65 6.51
C LYS A 174 -1.79 17.64 5.78
N GLU A 175 -0.52 17.30 5.59
CA GLU A 175 0.41 18.14 4.80
C GLU A 175 -0.08 18.31 3.35
N ARG A 176 -0.61 17.25 2.74
CA ARG A 176 -1.14 17.28 1.38
C ARG A 176 -2.35 18.19 1.24
N GLN A 177 -3.30 18.13 2.16
CA GLN A 177 -4.49 19.00 2.14
C GLN A 177 -4.12 20.47 2.31
N ASN A 178 -3.16 20.78 3.16
CA ASN A 178 -2.67 22.15 3.36
C ASN A 178 -1.92 22.68 2.13
N GLY A 179 -1.15 21.84 1.43
CA GLY A 179 -0.45 22.19 0.19
C GLY A 179 -1.40 22.48 -0.98
N GLU A 180 -2.48 21.72 -1.11
CA GLU A 180 -3.50 21.94 -2.14
C GLU A 180 -4.31 23.23 -1.90
N SER A 181 -4.58 23.58 -0.64
CA SER A 181 -5.27 24.84 -0.28
C SER A 181 -4.40 26.07 -0.57
N SER A 182 -3.09 25.99 -0.37
CA SER A 182 -2.17 27.11 -0.64
C SER A 182 -1.88 27.33 -2.11
N ALA A 183 -2.06 26.34 -2.96
CA ALA A 183 -1.85 26.44 -4.40
C ALA A 183 -3.06 27.01 -5.17
N ASN A 184 -4.23 27.12 -4.52
CA ASN A 184 -5.48 27.64 -5.09
C ASN A 184 -5.82 29.06 -4.59
N SER A 185 -4.92 29.70 -3.86
CA SER A 185 -5.02 31.09 -3.38
C SER A 185 -4.05 31.97 -4.14
#